data_9342dc6a4d3903966c46bcba7253d1b4
#
_entry.id   9342dc6a4d3903966c46bcba7253d1b4
#
_cell.length_a   1.000
_cell.length_b   1.000
_cell.length_c   1.000
_cell.angle_alpha   90.00
_cell.angle_beta   90.00
_cell.angle_gamma   90.00
#
_symmetry.space_group_name_H-M   'P 1'
#
loop_
_entity.id
_entity.type
_entity.pdbx_description
1 polymer ?
#
loop_
_entity_poly.entity_id
_entity_poly.type
_entity_poly.pdbx_seq_one_letter_code
_entity_poly.pdbx_strand_id
1 'polypeptide(L)'
;MVLQSLRFSSIDSRYESISKEHSHTFLWIFSQTSSIKFVDWLKGEDGVYWVSGKPGSGKSTLIKFVAEHEQTKLCLEEWAGEKKLVTAKFYFWSASSHHSQKSQRGLLRTILYQILRQCPELIQMAYHDQWIAMTSDGKVLKDSRDELLTVPALLNTLRKISTSTASDTKFCFFLDGLDEYDGRSADIIELIDILKSFPNVKTCVSSRPWNEFEDRFGNDSPWKLYMHDLTRDDIRLYVEDTLGKNSRFRQLQKEDRQCPNFVSNIVRDADGVFLWVFLVIRSLLDGLTNSDRIKGLQERVNETPKDLKDYFKSILFSTENRYRTQTARIFKVAINTKEELPLMAYWVIDQENPKYIFQCPAETPTEEILDSRLENMKRRLKVLSKGLLEASNVVPDSVDDRLFLFKIDFLHRTVKDYLQTPDAQSMLQSWSDDTFNFDWEICNAIGAVAKMAPRESFTPRKPI
;
A
#
# COMPACT_ATOMS: atom_id res chain seq x y z
N MET A 1 -23.28 -17.00 1.90
CA MET A 1 -22.32 -18.11 2.06
C MET A 1 -21.19 -18.06 1.02
N VAL A 2 -21.43 -18.10 -0.30
CA VAL A 2 -20.37 -17.99 -1.34
C VAL A 2 -19.50 -16.73 -1.17
N LEU A 3 -20.12 -15.54 -1.04
CA LEU A 3 -19.37 -14.29 -0.81
C LEU A 3 -18.52 -14.31 0.46
N GLN A 4 -19.01 -14.96 1.53
CA GLN A 4 -18.24 -15.10 2.77
C GLN A 4 -17.02 -16.02 2.61
N SER A 5 -17.09 -17.07 1.77
CA SER A 5 -15.94 -17.94 1.50
C SER A 5 -14.86 -17.25 0.66
N LEU A 6 -15.25 -16.35 -0.24
CA LEU A 6 -14.32 -15.57 -1.04
C LEU A 6 -13.66 -14.43 -0.24
N ARG A 7 -14.37 -13.84 0.74
CA ARG A 7 -13.87 -12.77 1.57
C ARG A 7 -12.76 -13.26 2.52
N PHE A 8 -11.76 -12.43 2.76
CA PHE A 8 -10.74 -12.59 3.80
C PHE A 8 -10.51 -11.24 4.49
N SER A 9 -10.02 -11.27 5.73
CA SER A 9 -9.98 -10.11 6.64
C SER A 9 -9.22 -8.89 6.08
N SER A 10 -8.21 -9.12 5.24
CA SER A 10 -7.33 -8.07 4.70
C SER A 10 -7.63 -7.69 3.25
N ILE A 11 -8.83 -8.00 2.73
CA ILE A 11 -9.15 -7.84 1.30
C ILE A 11 -9.02 -6.38 0.81
N ASP A 12 -9.35 -5.40 1.64
CA ASP A 12 -9.30 -3.98 1.32
C ASP A 12 -8.12 -3.23 1.97
N SER A 13 -7.34 -3.87 2.87
CA SER A 13 -6.36 -3.19 3.71
C SER A 13 -5.26 -2.48 2.90
N ARG A 14 -4.75 -3.08 1.82
CA ARG A 14 -3.78 -2.41 0.97
C ARG A 14 -4.35 -1.20 0.26
N TYR A 15 -5.55 -1.33 -0.30
CA TYR A 15 -6.25 -0.23 -0.97
C TYR A 15 -6.45 0.97 -0.02
N GLU A 16 -6.84 0.71 1.23
CA GLU A 16 -7.04 1.76 2.24
C GLU A 16 -5.73 2.44 2.64
N SER A 17 -4.62 1.70 2.67
CA SER A 17 -3.29 2.23 3.03
C SER A 17 -2.64 3.07 1.92
N ILE A 18 -3.10 2.97 0.66
CA ILE A 18 -2.55 3.78 -0.43
C ILE A 18 -3.03 5.23 -0.27
N SER A 19 -2.08 6.16 -0.14
CA SER A 19 -2.36 7.59 -0.06
C SER A 19 -3.14 8.08 -1.26
N LYS A 20 -4.04 9.03 -1.03
CA LYS A 20 -4.70 9.75 -2.12
C LYS A 20 -3.65 10.58 -2.89
N GLU A 21 -3.95 10.80 -4.14
CA GLU A 21 -3.18 11.69 -5.02
C GLU A 21 -3.16 13.13 -4.47
N HIS A 22 -2.11 13.86 -4.79
CA HIS A 22 -2.10 15.30 -4.57
C HIS A 22 -3.05 15.99 -5.57
N SER A 23 -3.73 17.06 -5.15
CA SER A 23 -4.70 17.76 -5.97
C SER A 23 -4.15 18.09 -7.36
N HIS A 24 -4.92 17.77 -8.39
CA HIS A 24 -4.59 18.01 -9.81
C HIS A 24 -3.41 17.21 -10.37
N THR A 25 -2.83 16.24 -9.64
CA THR A 25 -1.85 15.32 -10.21
C THR A 25 -2.51 14.21 -11.01
N PHE A 26 -1.76 13.57 -11.90
CA PHE A 26 -2.17 12.46 -12.77
C PHE A 26 -3.24 12.77 -13.84
N LEU A 27 -3.77 14.00 -13.92
CA LEU A 27 -4.77 14.36 -14.93
C LEU A 27 -4.24 14.19 -16.36
N TRP A 28 -2.93 14.27 -16.55
CA TRP A 28 -2.26 14.06 -17.84
C TRP A 28 -2.54 12.67 -18.45
N ILE A 29 -2.90 11.65 -17.65
CA ILE A 29 -3.19 10.31 -18.17
C ILE A 29 -4.42 10.29 -19.10
N PHE A 30 -5.30 11.25 -18.96
CA PHE A 30 -6.46 11.42 -19.81
C PHE A 30 -6.19 12.36 -21.00
N SER A 31 -4.98 12.90 -21.13
CA SER A 31 -4.61 13.73 -22.27
C SER A 31 -4.41 12.86 -23.53
N GLN A 32 -4.94 13.33 -24.67
CA GLN A 32 -4.79 12.64 -25.95
C GLN A 32 -3.46 13.00 -26.63
N THR A 33 -2.34 12.70 -25.94
CA THR A 33 -1.01 12.87 -26.55
C THR A 33 -0.55 11.56 -27.17
N SER A 34 0.29 11.63 -28.20
CA SER A 34 0.78 10.45 -28.94
C SER A 34 1.53 9.43 -28.04
N SER A 35 2.04 9.88 -26.89
CA SER A 35 2.77 9.04 -25.94
C SER A 35 1.88 8.38 -24.87
N ILE A 36 0.65 8.91 -24.65
CA ILE A 36 -0.29 8.40 -23.62
C ILE A 36 -1.55 7.92 -24.35
N LYS A 37 -1.68 6.61 -24.48
CA LYS A 37 -2.81 5.98 -25.17
C LYS A 37 -3.82 5.36 -24.18
N PHE A 38 -3.90 5.87 -22.95
CA PHE A 38 -4.76 5.29 -21.93
C PHE A 38 -6.24 5.42 -22.26
N VAL A 39 -6.67 6.59 -22.72
CA VAL A 39 -8.07 6.82 -23.15
C VAL A 39 -8.43 5.94 -24.35
N ASP A 40 -7.53 5.83 -25.33
CA ASP A 40 -7.74 4.97 -26.49
C ASP A 40 -7.86 3.49 -26.08
N TRP A 41 -7.01 3.05 -25.12
CA TRP A 41 -7.12 1.72 -24.56
C TRP A 41 -8.43 1.52 -23.79
N LEU A 42 -8.85 2.50 -22.99
CA LEU A 42 -10.13 2.40 -22.25
C LEU A 42 -11.33 2.18 -23.19
N LYS A 43 -11.35 2.84 -24.34
CA LYS A 43 -12.42 2.77 -25.33
C LYS A 43 -12.27 1.64 -26.35
N GLY A 44 -11.05 1.18 -26.63
CA GLY A 44 -10.74 0.12 -27.59
C GLY A 44 -11.08 -1.30 -27.12
N GLU A 45 -10.74 -2.32 -27.88
CA GLU A 45 -10.97 -3.74 -27.53
C GLU A 45 -9.73 -4.45 -26.96
N ASP A 46 -8.58 -3.79 -26.86
CA ASP A 46 -7.33 -4.37 -26.41
C ASP A 46 -7.32 -4.69 -24.92
N GLY A 47 -6.71 -5.83 -24.55
CA GLY A 47 -6.87 -6.46 -23.25
C GLY A 47 -6.01 -5.94 -22.09
N VAL A 48 -4.73 -5.55 -22.33
CA VAL A 48 -3.81 -5.19 -21.22
C VAL A 48 -3.19 -3.83 -21.42
N TYR A 49 -3.27 -2.96 -20.44
CA TYR A 49 -2.50 -1.71 -20.32
C TYR A 49 -1.50 -1.82 -19.18
N TRP A 50 -0.24 -1.54 -19.45
CA TRP A 50 0.84 -1.69 -18.47
C TRP A 50 1.43 -0.35 -18.03
N VAL A 51 1.48 -0.14 -16.72
CA VAL A 51 2.10 1.01 -16.06
C VAL A 51 3.41 0.59 -15.41
N SER A 52 4.51 1.04 -15.96
CA SER A 52 5.87 0.79 -15.46
C SER A 52 6.43 1.97 -14.69
N GLY A 53 7.20 1.71 -13.63
CA GLY A 53 7.87 2.80 -12.95
C GLY A 53 8.78 2.34 -11.80
N LYS A 54 9.74 3.20 -11.48
CA LYS A 54 10.71 2.99 -10.40
C LYS A 54 10.01 2.81 -9.04
N PRO A 55 10.68 2.20 -8.05
CA PRO A 55 10.20 2.22 -6.66
C PRO A 55 9.91 3.66 -6.20
N GLY A 56 8.74 3.87 -5.56
CA GLY A 56 8.37 5.20 -5.08
C GLY A 56 7.95 6.22 -6.15
N SER A 57 7.72 5.81 -7.40
CA SER A 57 7.25 6.70 -8.48
C SER A 57 5.76 7.06 -8.42
N GLY A 58 4.97 6.44 -7.53
CA GLY A 58 3.54 6.70 -7.38
C GLY A 58 2.62 5.77 -8.18
N LYS A 59 3.10 4.61 -8.68
CA LYS A 59 2.29 3.63 -9.44
C LYS A 59 0.98 3.25 -8.75
N SER A 60 1.06 2.84 -7.49
CA SER A 60 -0.13 2.43 -6.72
C SER A 60 -1.14 3.55 -6.57
N THR A 61 -0.66 4.79 -6.35
CA THR A 61 -1.52 5.98 -6.27
C THR A 61 -2.17 6.27 -7.62
N LEU A 62 -1.42 6.13 -8.74
CA LEU A 62 -1.98 6.27 -10.08
C LEU A 62 -3.04 5.20 -10.37
N ILE A 63 -2.76 3.90 -10.08
CA ILE A 63 -3.74 2.83 -10.31
C ILE A 63 -5.01 3.06 -9.47
N LYS A 64 -4.87 3.50 -8.22
CA LYS A 64 -6.01 3.87 -7.38
C LYS A 64 -6.79 5.03 -7.99
N PHE A 65 -6.11 6.08 -8.41
CA PHE A 65 -6.69 7.26 -9.06
C PHE A 65 -7.48 6.88 -10.30
N VAL A 66 -6.88 6.17 -11.27
CA VAL A 66 -7.57 5.80 -12.52
C VAL A 66 -8.71 4.82 -12.28
N ALA A 67 -8.59 3.92 -11.31
CA ALA A 67 -9.67 2.97 -10.98
C ALA A 67 -10.93 3.64 -10.42
N GLU A 68 -10.80 4.87 -9.88
CA GLU A 68 -11.88 5.61 -9.22
C GLU A 68 -12.34 6.85 -9.99
N HIS A 69 -11.55 7.27 -10.99
CA HIS A 69 -11.80 8.52 -11.70
C HIS A 69 -13.02 8.41 -12.62
N GLU A 70 -13.88 9.44 -12.58
CA GLU A 70 -15.11 9.46 -13.36
C GLU A 70 -14.88 9.34 -14.86
N GLN A 71 -13.82 9.95 -15.39
CA GLN A 71 -13.49 9.85 -16.81
C GLN A 71 -13.11 8.43 -17.23
N THR A 72 -12.44 7.65 -16.36
CA THR A 72 -12.19 6.22 -16.59
C THR A 72 -13.51 5.46 -16.71
N LYS A 73 -14.43 5.72 -15.79
CA LYS A 73 -15.76 5.10 -15.80
C LYS A 73 -16.51 5.42 -17.09
N LEU A 74 -16.57 6.69 -17.48
CA LEU A 74 -17.25 7.11 -18.73
C LEU A 74 -16.65 6.45 -19.97
N CYS A 75 -15.32 6.38 -20.08
CA CYS A 75 -14.65 5.71 -21.21
C CYS A 75 -14.91 4.20 -21.23
N LEU A 76 -14.95 3.56 -20.08
CA LEU A 76 -15.25 2.13 -19.97
C LEU A 76 -16.74 1.84 -20.23
N GLU A 77 -17.66 2.74 -19.87
CA GLU A 77 -19.09 2.64 -20.20
C GLU A 77 -19.30 2.79 -21.71
N GLU A 78 -18.55 3.68 -22.38
CA GLU A 78 -18.53 3.78 -23.85
C GLU A 78 -18.05 2.47 -24.49
N TRP A 79 -16.95 1.87 -23.96
CA TRP A 79 -16.49 0.56 -24.39
C TRP A 79 -17.53 -0.54 -24.11
N ALA A 80 -18.20 -0.50 -22.97
CA ALA A 80 -19.19 -1.51 -22.60
C ALA A 80 -20.41 -1.47 -23.53
N GLY A 81 -20.78 -0.29 -24.02
CA GLY A 81 -21.98 -0.09 -24.84
C GLY A 81 -23.24 -0.39 -24.04
N GLU A 82 -24.09 -1.28 -24.55
CA GLU A 82 -25.33 -1.72 -23.88
C GLU A 82 -25.06 -2.76 -22.76
N LYS A 83 -23.82 -3.29 -22.65
CA LYS A 83 -23.48 -4.31 -21.66
C LYS A 83 -23.24 -3.68 -20.29
N LYS A 84 -23.52 -4.42 -19.23
CA LYS A 84 -23.19 -4.04 -17.86
C LYS A 84 -21.67 -3.96 -17.68
N LEU A 85 -21.17 -2.82 -17.22
CA LEU A 85 -19.76 -2.67 -16.83
C LEU A 85 -19.58 -3.13 -15.39
N VAL A 86 -18.59 -4.00 -15.17
CA VAL A 86 -18.14 -4.44 -13.84
C VAL A 86 -16.65 -4.18 -13.70
N THR A 87 -16.27 -3.45 -12.68
CA THR A 87 -14.87 -3.19 -12.36
C THR A 87 -14.43 -3.92 -11.10
N ALA A 88 -13.20 -4.44 -11.11
CA ALA A 88 -12.60 -5.01 -9.93
C ALA A 88 -11.15 -4.54 -9.78
N LYS A 89 -10.68 -4.47 -8.54
CA LYS A 89 -9.34 -3.98 -8.22
C LYS A 89 -8.64 -4.87 -7.21
N PHE A 90 -7.34 -5.05 -7.42
CA PHE A 90 -6.47 -5.75 -6.49
C PHE A 90 -5.11 -5.07 -6.42
N TYR A 91 -4.60 -4.95 -5.22
CA TYR A 91 -3.31 -4.32 -4.93
C TYR A 91 -2.44 -5.36 -4.23
N PHE A 92 -1.42 -5.86 -4.94
CA PHE A 92 -0.43 -6.72 -4.33
C PHE A 92 0.32 -5.99 -3.22
N TRP A 93 0.65 -6.71 -2.17
CA TRP A 93 1.36 -6.14 -1.04
C TRP A 93 2.34 -7.15 -0.43
N SER A 94 3.57 -7.14 -0.90
CA SER A 94 4.62 -8.05 -0.45
C SER A 94 4.98 -7.88 1.02
N ALA A 95 4.80 -6.66 1.58
CA ALA A 95 5.04 -6.38 2.98
C ALA A 95 3.96 -6.93 3.90
N SER A 96 2.79 -7.33 3.36
CA SER A 96 1.71 -7.94 4.14
C SER A 96 2.12 -9.28 4.75
N SER A 97 1.65 -9.52 5.98
CA SER A 97 1.68 -10.83 6.62
C SER A 97 0.72 -11.83 5.99
N HIS A 98 -0.36 -11.32 5.41
CA HIS A 98 -1.39 -12.17 4.81
C HIS A 98 -0.99 -12.65 3.42
N HIS A 99 -0.75 -13.94 3.28
CA HIS A 99 -0.40 -14.56 1.99
C HIS A 99 -1.43 -14.25 0.89
N SER A 100 -2.70 -14.03 1.24
CA SER A 100 -3.75 -13.65 0.27
C SER A 100 -3.46 -12.32 -0.44
N GLN A 101 -2.71 -11.40 0.16
CA GLN A 101 -2.40 -10.12 -0.49
C GLN A 101 -1.21 -10.17 -1.44
N LYS A 102 -0.52 -11.28 -1.54
CA LYS A 102 0.64 -11.47 -2.40
C LYS A 102 0.59 -12.75 -3.24
N SER A 103 -0.60 -13.35 -3.38
CA SER A 103 -0.79 -14.61 -4.09
C SER A 103 -1.84 -14.52 -5.19
N GLN A 104 -1.72 -15.37 -6.23
CA GLN A 104 -2.73 -15.53 -7.27
C GLN A 104 -4.09 -15.91 -6.69
N ARG A 105 -4.10 -16.78 -5.65
CA ARG A 105 -5.32 -17.17 -4.95
C ARG A 105 -6.06 -15.98 -4.36
N GLY A 106 -5.33 -15.07 -3.72
CA GLY A 106 -5.90 -13.86 -3.15
C GLY A 106 -6.42 -12.90 -4.21
N LEU A 107 -5.68 -12.69 -5.29
CA LEU A 107 -6.11 -11.91 -6.45
C LEU A 107 -7.44 -12.44 -7.01
N LEU A 108 -7.52 -13.72 -7.34
CA LEU A 108 -8.71 -14.31 -7.95
C LEU A 108 -9.92 -14.30 -7.00
N ARG A 109 -9.70 -14.56 -5.70
CA ARG A 109 -10.76 -14.45 -4.69
C ARG A 109 -11.31 -13.03 -4.62
N THR A 110 -10.44 -12.03 -4.64
CA THR A 110 -10.84 -10.62 -4.58
C THR A 110 -11.62 -10.20 -5.82
N ILE A 111 -11.15 -10.57 -7.02
CA ILE A 111 -11.85 -10.27 -8.27
C ILE A 111 -13.23 -10.92 -8.26
N LEU A 112 -13.33 -12.23 -7.97
CA LEU A 112 -14.61 -12.94 -7.92
C LEU A 112 -15.54 -12.36 -6.85
N TYR A 113 -15.03 -12.01 -5.66
CA TYR A 113 -15.81 -11.37 -4.62
C TYR A 113 -16.43 -10.06 -5.10
N GLN A 114 -15.63 -9.19 -5.76
CA GLN A 114 -16.09 -7.90 -6.24
C GLN A 114 -17.07 -8.05 -7.42
N ILE A 115 -16.85 -8.99 -8.34
CA ILE A 115 -17.77 -9.28 -9.42
C ILE A 115 -19.12 -9.76 -8.88
N LEU A 116 -19.11 -10.79 -8.03
CA LEU A 116 -20.34 -11.40 -7.51
C LEU A 116 -21.11 -10.49 -6.54
N ARG A 117 -20.42 -9.53 -5.93
CA ARG A 117 -21.08 -8.47 -5.14
C ARG A 117 -21.83 -7.48 -6.02
N GLN A 118 -21.31 -7.15 -7.20
CA GLN A 118 -21.92 -6.25 -8.18
C GLN A 118 -22.97 -6.96 -9.06
N CYS A 119 -22.83 -8.29 -9.22
CA CYS A 119 -23.68 -9.15 -10.03
C CYS A 119 -24.09 -10.41 -9.26
N PRO A 120 -24.97 -10.31 -8.23
CA PRO A 120 -25.41 -11.47 -7.44
C PRO A 120 -26.09 -12.57 -8.28
N GLU A 121 -26.68 -12.20 -9.39
CA GLU A 121 -27.30 -13.09 -10.37
C GLU A 121 -26.32 -14.13 -10.94
N LEU A 122 -25.03 -13.81 -10.99
CA LEU A 122 -24.00 -14.72 -11.50
C LEU A 122 -23.61 -15.82 -10.51
N ILE A 123 -24.00 -15.71 -9.22
CA ILE A 123 -23.63 -16.68 -8.18
C ILE A 123 -24.15 -18.08 -8.52
N GLN A 124 -25.43 -18.17 -8.93
CA GLN A 124 -26.05 -19.45 -9.26
C GLN A 124 -25.36 -20.13 -10.45
N MET A 125 -24.97 -19.36 -11.46
CA MET A 125 -24.26 -19.89 -12.63
C MET A 125 -22.81 -20.29 -12.26
N ALA A 126 -22.12 -19.45 -11.52
CA ALA A 126 -20.72 -19.65 -11.17
C ALA A 126 -20.49 -20.86 -10.24
N TYR A 127 -21.46 -21.12 -9.34
CA TYR A 127 -21.40 -22.13 -8.28
C TYR A 127 -22.63 -23.04 -8.28
N HIS A 128 -23.05 -23.50 -9.45
CA HIS A 128 -24.31 -24.23 -9.66
C HIS A 128 -24.43 -25.46 -8.75
N ASP A 129 -23.41 -26.30 -8.70
CA ASP A 129 -23.45 -27.56 -7.93
C ASP A 129 -23.55 -27.29 -6.43
N GLN A 130 -22.82 -26.27 -5.96
CA GLN A 130 -22.85 -25.83 -4.57
C GLN A 130 -24.19 -25.16 -4.23
N TRP A 131 -24.77 -24.42 -5.17
CA TRP A 131 -26.07 -23.80 -5.01
C TRP A 131 -27.15 -24.88 -4.83
N ILE A 132 -27.15 -25.92 -5.66
CA ILE A 132 -28.08 -27.06 -5.54
C ILE A 132 -27.89 -27.76 -4.19
N ALA A 133 -26.65 -28.09 -3.79
CA ALA A 133 -26.38 -28.73 -2.52
C ALA A 133 -26.88 -27.92 -1.31
N MET A 134 -26.81 -26.59 -1.38
CA MET A 134 -27.33 -25.69 -0.34
C MET A 134 -28.85 -25.63 -0.29
N THR A 135 -29.53 -25.78 -1.44
CA THR A 135 -30.99 -25.67 -1.51
C THR A 135 -31.68 -27.01 -1.24
N SER A 136 -30.98 -28.12 -1.45
CA SER A 136 -31.57 -29.47 -1.32
C SER A 136 -31.48 -30.07 0.09
N ASP A 137 -30.37 -29.91 0.83
CA ASP A 137 -30.13 -30.64 2.08
C ASP A 137 -29.71 -29.77 3.29
N GLY A 138 -29.53 -28.49 3.16
CA GLY A 138 -29.11 -27.60 4.28
C GLY A 138 -27.74 -27.93 4.91
N LYS A 139 -27.04 -28.96 4.44
CA LYS A 139 -25.72 -29.38 4.90
C LYS A 139 -24.64 -28.87 3.96
N VAL A 140 -23.93 -27.84 4.40
CA VAL A 140 -22.71 -27.40 3.73
C VAL A 140 -21.60 -28.38 4.05
N LEU A 141 -21.11 -29.08 3.03
CA LEU A 141 -19.90 -29.89 3.13
C LEU A 141 -18.71 -28.98 3.46
N LYS A 142 -18.26 -28.99 4.71
CA LYS A 142 -17.08 -28.20 5.18
C LYS A 142 -15.82 -28.55 4.40
N ASP A 143 -15.67 -29.78 3.97
CA ASP A 143 -14.47 -30.30 3.28
C ASP A 143 -14.32 -29.79 1.84
N SER A 144 -15.39 -29.32 1.19
CA SER A 144 -15.34 -28.84 -0.19
C SER A 144 -14.88 -27.38 -0.32
N ARG A 145 -14.71 -26.64 0.77
CA ARG A 145 -14.37 -25.20 0.70
C ARG A 145 -12.96 -24.95 0.19
N ASP A 146 -11.98 -25.73 0.61
CA ASP A 146 -10.59 -25.54 0.21
C ASP A 146 -10.35 -25.91 -1.25
N GLU A 147 -11.05 -26.90 -1.76
CA GLU A 147 -11.00 -27.30 -3.18
C GLU A 147 -11.52 -26.21 -4.11
N LEU A 148 -12.59 -25.50 -3.72
CA LEU A 148 -13.19 -24.40 -4.48
C LEU A 148 -12.32 -23.13 -4.51
N LEU A 149 -11.41 -23.00 -3.57
CA LEU A 149 -10.53 -21.84 -3.45
C LEU A 149 -9.13 -22.09 -4.03
N THR A 150 -8.92 -23.18 -4.76
CA THR A 150 -7.67 -23.41 -5.51
C THR A 150 -7.60 -22.47 -6.73
N VAL A 151 -6.38 -22.11 -7.15
CA VAL A 151 -6.19 -21.23 -8.32
C VAL A 151 -6.89 -21.78 -9.57
N PRO A 152 -6.78 -23.08 -9.92
CA PRO A 152 -7.51 -23.64 -11.08
C PRO A 152 -9.03 -23.53 -10.96
N ALA A 153 -9.60 -23.78 -9.78
CA ALA A 153 -11.04 -23.70 -9.54
C ALA A 153 -11.55 -22.25 -9.68
N LEU A 154 -10.84 -21.29 -9.10
CA LEU A 154 -11.17 -19.86 -9.18
C LEU A 154 -11.07 -19.35 -10.63
N LEU A 155 -10.02 -19.74 -11.37
CA LEU A 155 -9.87 -19.42 -12.79
C LEU A 155 -10.99 -20.01 -13.64
N ASN A 156 -11.35 -21.27 -13.39
CA ASN A 156 -12.46 -21.91 -14.11
C ASN A 156 -13.80 -21.18 -13.83
N THR A 157 -14.02 -20.76 -12.59
CA THR A 157 -15.19 -19.96 -12.21
C THR A 157 -15.22 -18.63 -12.97
N LEU A 158 -14.10 -17.90 -12.99
CA LEU A 158 -13.99 -16.63 -13.70
C LEU A 158 -14.18 -16.83 -15.22
N ARG A 159 -13.63 -17.91 -15.79
CA ARG A 159 -13.82 -18.29 -17.19
C ARG A 159 -15.31 -18.54 -17.50
N LYS A 160 -15.99 -19.33 -16.66
CA LYS A 160 -17.44 -19.57 -16.82
C LYS A 160 -18.22 -18.28 -16.82
N ILE A 161 -17.93 -17.34 -15.91
CA ILE A 161 -18.58 -16.03 -15.86
C ILE A 161 -18.32 -15.25 -17.16
N SER A 162 -17.07 -15.13 -17.62
CA SER A 162 -16.71 -14.32 -18.78
C SER A 162 -17.18 -14.92 -20.11
N THR A 163 -17.30 -16.25 -20.21
CA THR A 163 -17.71 -16.95 -21.45
C THR A 163 -19.18 -17.28 -21.51
N SER A 164 -19.92 -17.07 -20.41
CA SER A 164 -21.36 -17.36 -20.38
C SER A 164 -22.11 -16.54 -21.42
N THR A 165 -22.91 -17.22 -22.25
CA THR A 165 -23.80 -16.56 -23.22
C THR A 165 -24.90 -15.74 -22.56
N ALA A 166 -25.19 -16.00 -21.29
CA ALA A 166 -26.14 -15.22 -20.48
C ALA A 166 -25.51 -13.93 -19.91
N SER A 167 -24.17 -13.74 -20.00
CA SER A 167 -23.50 -12.57 -19.47
C SER A 167 -23.41 -11.45 -20.50
N ASP A 168 -24.32 -10.49 -20.41
CA ASP A 168 -24.21 -9.19 -21.08
C ASP A 168 -23.36 -8.23 -20.25
N THR A 169 -22.14 -8.67 -19.92
CA THR A 169 -21.29 -7.95 -19.00
C THR A 169 -19.88 -7.83 -19.57
N LYS A 170 -19.26 -6.65 -19.44
CA LYS A 170 -17.83 -6.41 -19.67
C LYS A 170 -17.11 -6.15 -18.37
N PHE A 171 -15.88 -6.66 -18.25
CA PHE A 171 -15.08 -6.61 -17.03
C PHE A 171 -13.80 -5.80 -17.23
N CYS A 172 -13.51 -4.89 -16.33
CA CYS A 172 -12.21 -4.20 -16.30
C CYS A 172 -11.54 -4.38 -14.93
N PHE A 173 -10.30 -4.92 -14.93
CA PHE A 173 -9.55 -5.18 -13.71
C PHE A 173 -8.38 -4.22 -13.58
N PHE A 174 -8.21 -3.63 -12.40
CA PHE A 174 -7.06 -2.79 -12.04
C PHE A 174 -6.20 -3.55 -11.04
N LEU A 175 -4.99 -3.95 -11.48
CA LEU A 175 -4.10 -4.84 -10.72
C LEU A 175 -2.78 -4.14 -10.47
N ASP A 176 -2.56 -3.70 -9.24
CA ASP A 176 -1.35 -2.97 -8.86
C ASP A 176 -0.26 -3.90 -8.33
N GLY A 177 0.98 -3.63 -8.73
CA GLY A 177 2.16 -4.20 -8.11
C GLY A 177 2.44 -5.66 -8.43
N LEU A 178 2.41 -6.08 -9.72
CA LEU A 178 2.72 -7.46 -10.11
C LEU A 178 4.10 -7.93 -9.61
N ASP A 179 5.07 -7.01 -9.44
CA ASP A 179 6.38 -7.27 -8.84
C ASP A 179 6.32 -7.59 -7.34
N GLU A 180 5.16 -7.44 -6.71
CA GLU A 180 4.90 -7.75 -5.30
C GLU A 180 4.31 -9.15 -5.09
N TYR A 181 4.07 -9.89 -6.16
CA TYR A 181 3.64 -11.27 -6.10
C TYR A 181 4.70 -12.16 -5.44
N ASP A 182 4.28 -13.04 -4.52
CA ASP A 182 5.15 -13.94 -3.75
C ASP A 182 5.38 -15.27 -4.49
N GLY A 183 5.81 -15.18 -5.75
CA GLY A 183 6.13 -16.29 -6.63
C GLY A 183 7.01 -15.82 -7.78
N ARG A 184 7.16 -16.63 -8.82
CA ARG A 184 7.96 -16.25 -9.99
C ARG A 184 7.19 -15.25 -10.85
N SER A 185 7.86 -14.26 -11.40
CA SER A 185 7.27 -13.30 -12.35
C SER A 185 6.57 -13.98 -13.52
N ALA A 186 7.12 -15.10 -14.01
CA ALA A 186 6.51 -15.89 -15.08
C ALA A 186 5.09 -16.39 -14.71
N ASP A 187 4.87 -16.82 -13.46
CA ASP A 187 3.59 -17.38 -13.05
C ASP A 187 2.49 -16.30 -13.01
N ILE A 188 2.82 -15.08 -12.58
CA ILE A 188 1.85 -13.98 -12.58
C ILE A 188 1.62 -13.43 -13.98
N ILE A 189 2.63 -13.41 -14.84
CA ILE A 189 2.51 -13.05 -16.27
C ILE A 189 1.56 -14.02 -16.97
N GLU A 190 1.75 -15.34 -16.77
CA GLU A 190 0.86 -16.36 -17.31
C GLU A 190 -0.61 -16.15 -16.86
N LEU A 191 -0.82 -15.82 -15.60
CA LEU A 191 -2.16 -15.49 -15.10
C LEU A 191 -2.77 -14.29 -15.83
N ILE A 192 -2.00 -13.21 -16.05
CA ILE A 192 -2.47 -12.04 -16.79
C ILE A 192 -2.80 -12.41 -18.24
N ASP A 193 -2.01 -13.28 -18.88
CA ASP A 193 -2.27 -13.77 -20.24
C ASP A 193 -3.56 -14.62 -20.29
N ILE A 194 -3.81 -15.43 -19.30
CA ILE A 194 -5.06 -16.17 -19.17
C ILE A 194 -6.24 -15.20 -19.04
N LEU A 195 -6.15 -14.18 -18.19
CA LEU A 195 -7.19 -13.16 -18.03
C LEU A 195 -7.44 -12.40 -19.33
N LYS A 196 -6.37 -12.03 -20.06
CA LYS A 196 -6.45 -11.40 -21.38
C LYS A 196 -7.18 -12.28 -22.41
N SER A 197 -7.07 -13.62 -22.30
CA SER A 197 -7.71 -14.55 -23.23
C SER A 197 -9.24 -14.64 -23.02
N PHE A 198 -9.77 -14.13 -21.93
CA PHE A 198 -11.19 -14.19 -21.67
C PHE A 198 -11.93 -13.11 -22.48
N PRO A 199 -13.07 -13.46 -23.12
CA PRO A 199 -13.87 -12.47 -23.83
C PRO A 199 -14.41 -11.42 -22.84
N ASN A 200 -14.52 -10.17 -23.31
CA ASN A 200 -15.05 -9.06 -22.54
C ASN A 200 -14.24 -8.68 -21.28
N VAL A 201 -12.96 -9.03 -21.21
CA VAL A 201 -12.07 -8.72 -20.07
C VAL A 201 -10.95 -7.77 -20.52
N LYS A 202 -10.79 -6.68 -19.79
CA LYS A 202 -9.63 -5.76 -19.85
C LYS A 202 -8.89 -5.74 -18.54
N THR A 203 -7.59 -5.49 -18.60
CA THR A 203 -6.75 -5.47 -17.39
C THR A 203 -5.74 -4.32 -17.46
N CYS A 204 -5.82 -3.38 -16.52
CA CYS A 204 -4.77 -2.39 -16.28
C CYS A 204 -3.85 -2.93 -15.20
N VAL A 205 -2.57 -3.08 -15.50
CA VAL A 205 -1.58 -3.66 -14.58
C VAL A 205 -0.45 -2.70 -14.29
N SER A 206 0.16 -2.78 -13.11
CA SER A 206 1.37 -2.04 -12.78
C SER A 206 2.49 -2.94 -12.27
N SER A 207 3.74 -2.57 -12.55
CA SER A 207 4.92 -3.25 -12.00
C SER A 207 6.17 -2.36 -12.01
N ARG A 208 7.23 -2.82 -11.34
CA ARG A 208 8.58 -2.30 -11.59
C ARG A 208 9.06 -2.74 -12.98
N PRO A 209 10.02 -2.01 -13.62
CA PRO A 209 10.57 -2.33 -14.93
C PRO A 209 11.57 -3.50 -14.87
N TRP A 210 11.13 -4.67 -14.38
CA TRP A 210 11.94 -5.88 -14.43
C TRP A 210 11.91 -6.47 -15.84
N ASN A 211 12.99 -7.12 -16.26
CA ASN A 211 13.15 -7.62 -17.62
C ASN A 211 11.97 -8.48 -18.07
N GLU A 212 11.45 -9.35 -17.19
CA GLU A 212 10.33 -10.24 -17.52
C GLU A 212 9.04 -9.47 -17.85
N PHE A 213 8.76 -8.37 -17.14
CA PHE A 213 7.60 -7.51 -17.43
C PHE A 213 7.82 -6.64 -18.65
N GLU A 214 9.07 -6.14 -18.83
CA GLU A 214 9.47 -5.37 -20.01
C GLU A 214 9.37 -6.22 -21.28
N ASP A 215 9.87 -7.44 -21.26
CA ASP A 215 9.81 -8.37 -22.38
C ASP A 215 8.36 -8.72 -22.74
N ARG A 216 7.48 -8.87 -21.73
CA ARG A 216 6.09 -9.27 -21.98
C ARG A 216 5.17 -8.12 -22.35
N PHE A 217 5.28 -6.97 -21.68
CA PHE A 217 4.33 -5.86 -21.80
C PHE A 217 4.95 -4.62 -22.46
N GLY A 218 6.30 -4.51 -22.47
CA GLY A 218 7.02 -3.32 -22.90
C GLY A 218 7.39 -3.32 -24.38
N ASN A 219 7.76 -4.46 -24.98
CA ASN A 219 8.41 -4.46 -26.29
C ASN A 219 7.44 -4.12 -27.44
N ASP A 220 6.38 -4.85 -27.65
CA ASP A 220 5.52 -4.73 -28.85
C ASP A 220 4.16 -4.08 -28.60
N SER A 221 3.86 -3.64 -27.37
CA SER A 221 2.55 -3.08 -27.03
C SER A 221 2.57 -1.55 -27.06
N PRO A 222 1.62 -0.91 -27.75
CA PRO A 222 1.42 0.53 -27.63
C PRO A 222 0.73 0.92 -26.30
N TRP A 223 0.22 -0.06 -25.58
CA TRP A 223 -0.57 0.11 -24.37
C TRP A 223 0.30 0.03 -23.12
N LYS A 224 1.24 0.97 -23.02
CA LYS A 224 2.18 1.07 -21.92
C LYS A 224 2.44 2.52 -21.52
N LEU A 225 2.87 2.69 -20.28
CA LEU A 225 3.20 3.97 -19.69
C LEU A 225 4.41 3.85 -18.78
N TYR A 226 5.40 4.73 -18.97
CA TYR A 226 6.54 4.86 -18.07
C TYR A 226 6.35 6.07 -17.18
N MET A 227 6.14 5.84 -15.87
CA MET A 227 5.85 6.87 -14.89
C MET A 227 6.90 7.97 -14.81
N HIS A 228 8.19 7.60 -14.95
CA HIS A 228 9.30 8.55 -14.78
C HIS A 228 9.33 9.64 -15.86
N ASP A 229 8.74 9.39 -17.03
CA ASP A 229 8.67 10.36 -18.12
C ASP A 229 7.59 11.42 -17.91
N LEU A 230 6.59 11.13 -17.09
CA LEU A 230 5.34 11.90 -17.02
C LEU A 230 5.08 12.57 -15.67
N THR A 231 5.81 12.17 -14.61
CA THR A 231 5.58 12.69 -13.25
C THR A 231 6.28 14.02 -12.97
N ARG A 232 7.04 14.56 -13.92
CA ARG A 232 7.85 15.75 -13.71
C ARG A 232 7.01 16.98 -13.34
N ASP A 233 5.91 17.19 -14.04
CA ASP A 233 5.02 18.33 -13.79
C ASP A 233 4.19 18.12 -12.51
N ASP A 234 3.78 16.91 -12.20
CA ASP A 234 3.13 16.56 -10.95
C ASP A 234 4.05 16.79 -9.75
N ILE A 235 5.34 16.40 -9.88
CA ILE A 235 6.35 16.67 -8.87
C ILE A 235 6.52 18.18 -8.67
N ARG A 236 6.59 18.94 -9.77
CA ARG A 236 6.66 20.41 -9.69
C ARG A 236 5.47 20.99 -8.94
N LEU A 237 4.26 20.59 -9.32
CA LEU A 237 3.02 21.02 -8.69
C LEU A 237 3.02 20.72 -7.20
N TYR A 238 3.40 19.49 -6.81
CA TYR A 238 3.50 19.09 -5.42
C TYR A 238 4.49 19.93 -4.62
N VAL A 239 5.68 20.19 -5.19
CA VAL A 239 6.73 21.00 -4.54
C VAL A 239 6.27 22.45 -4.38
N GLU A 240 5.72 23.05 -5.44
CA GLU A 240 5.24 24.44 -5.44
C GLU A 240 4.09 24.63 -4.45
N ASP A 241 3.11 23.74 -4.45
CA ASP A 241 1.98 23.80 -3.53
C ASP A 241 2.42 23.63 -2.07
N THR A 242 3.27 22.64 -1.80
CA THR A 242 3.65 22.31 -0.43
C THR A 242 4.55 23.39 0.17
N LEU A 243 5.57 23.82 -0.56
CA LEU A 243 6.44 24.92 -0.11
C LEU A 243 5.70 26.26 -0.14
N GLY A 244 4.85 26.50 -1.14
CA GLY A 244 4.06 27.73 -1.28
C GLY A 244 3.04 27.96 -0.16
N LYS A 245 2.58 26.91 0.53
CA LYS A 245 1.74 27.02 1.73
C LYS A 245 2.54 27.50 2.96
N ASN A 246 3.86 27.33 2.97
CA ASN A 246 4.72 27.75 4.07
C ASN A 246 4.97 29.27 4.00
N SER A 247 4.60 30.01 5.05
CA SER A 247 4.72 31.47 5.10
C SER A 247 6.18 31.95 4.98
N ARG A 248 7.11 31.21 5.59
CA ARG A 248 8.53 31.52 5.55
C ARG A 248 9.13 31.32 4.15
N PHE A 249 8.76 30.26 3.47
CA PHE A 249 9.19 30.05 2.08
C PHE A 249 8.69 31.16 1.16
N ARG A 250 7.43 31.60 1.32
CA ARG A 250 6.87 32.74 0.58
C ARG A 250 7.64 34.05 0.84
N GLN A 251 8.12 34.26 2.07
CA GLN A 251 8.96 35.38 2.39
C GLN A 251 10.31 35.27 1.67
N LEU A 252 10.99 34.12 1.74
CA LEU A 252 12.26 33.87 1.04
C LEU A 252 12.13 34.05 -0.47
N GLN A 253 11.00 33.64 -1.08
CA GLN A 253 10.74 33.87 -2.51
C GLN A 253 10.73 35.37 -2.91
N LYS A 254 10.33 36.25 -2.02
CA LYS A 254 10.33 37.69 -2.26
C LYS A 254 11.72 38.32 -2.11
N GLU A 255 12.52 37.75 -1.21
CA GLU A 255 13.85 38.27 -0.85
C GLU A 255 14.95 37.74 -1.78
N ASP A 256 14.80 36.50 -2.31
CA ASP A 256 15.84 35.83 -3.09
C ASP A 256 15.37 35.43 -4.49
N ARG A 257 16.05 36.01 -5.51
CA ARG A 257 15.78 35.70 -6.93
C ARG A 257 16.15 34.30 -7.38
N GLN A 258 16.81 33.49 -6.54
CA GLN A 258 17.22 32.11 -6.87
C GLN A 258 16.12 31.07 -6.62
N CYS A 259 15.02 31.43 -5.96
CA CYS A 259 13.93 30.53 -5.63
C CYS A 259 13.32 29.75 -6.83
N PRO A 260 13.12 30.32 -8.02
CA PRO A 260 12.60 29.55 -9.16
C PRO A 260 13.54 28.43 -9.59
N ASN A 261 14.85 28.64 -9.54
CA ASN A 261 15.85 27.62 -9.85
C ASN A 261 15.87 26.51 -8.81
N PHE A 262 15.59 26.83 -7.56
CA PHE A 262 15.52 25.88 -6.45
C PHE A 262 14.48 24.79 -6.70
N VAL A 263 13.24 25.15 -7.02
CA VAL A 263 12.18 24.19 -7.35
C VAL A 263 12.56 23.34 -8.56
N SER A 264 13.10 23.96 -9.61
CA SER A 264 13.53 23.26 -10.82
C SER A 264 14.65 22.23 -10.56
N ASN A 265 15.54 22.52 -9.62
CA ASN A 265 16.59 21.59 -9.19
C ASN A 265 16.00 20.37 -8.49
N ILE A 266 15.04 20.57 -7.56
CA ILE A 266 14.35 19.46 -6.87
C ILE A 266 13.66 18.56 -7.89
N VAL A 267 12.91 19.13 -8.83
CA VAL A 267 12.19 18.38 -9.88
C VAL A 267 13.13 17.56 -10.75
N ARG A 268 14.28 18.15 -11.14
CA ARG A 268 15.31 17.44 -11.94
C ARG A 268 15.91 16.29 -11.14
N ASP A 269 16.26 16.53 -9.88
CA ASP A 269 16.99 15.57 -9.04
C ASP A 269 16.11 14.46 -8.52
N ALA A 270 14.79 14.66 -8.51
CA ALA A 270 13.79 13.64 -8.19
C ALA A 270 13.76 12.47 -9.18
N ASP A 271 14.12 12.72 -10.44
CA ASP A 271 14.17 11.70 -11.52
C ASP A 271 12.91 10.79 -11.56
N GLY A 272 11.74 11.40 -11.38
CA GLY A 272 10.44 10.72 -11.38
C GLY A 272 10.09 9.96 -10.10
N VAL A 273 10.86 10.11 -9.02
CA VAL A 273 10.65 9.38 -7.75
C VAL A 273 9.94 10.27 -6.72
N PHE A 274 8.62 10.16 -6.61
CA PHE A 274 7.80 10.95 -5.68
C PHE A 274 8.21 10.75 -4.21
N LEU A 275 8.57 9.54 -3.81
CA LEU A 275 9.00 9.26 -2.44
C LEU A 275 10.25 10.07 -2.05
N TRP A 276 11.20 10.20 -2.99
CA TRP A 276 12.38 11.04 -2.77
C TRP A 276 11.96 12.50 -2.53
N VAL A 277 11.07 13.03 -3.37
CA VAL A 277 10.55 14.40 -3.23
C VAL A 277 9.86 14.60 -1.90
N PHE A 278 8.99 13.67 -1.50
CA PHE A 278 8.30 13.72 -0.21
C PHE A 278 9.29 13.84 0.97
N LEU A 279 10.33 13.02 0.95
CA LEU A 279 11.35 13.03 2.00
C LEU A 279 12.18 14.33 1.99
N VAL A 280 12.56 14.82 0.81
CA VAL A 280 13.27 16.10 0.65
C VAL A 280 12.42 17.25 1.15
N ILE A 281 11.16 17.36 0.73
CA ILE A 281 10.25 18.42 1.17
C ILE A 281 10.10 18.42 2.68
N ARG A 282 10.01 17.26 3.32
CA ARG A 282 9.98 17.15 4.79
C ARG A 282 11.23 17.75 5.43
N SER A 283 12.43 17.42 4.90
CA SER A 283 13.69 18.00 5.37
C SER A 283 13.75 19.52 5.16
N LEU A 284 13.22 20.01 4.04
CA LEU A 284 13.16 21.45 3.75
C LEU A 284 12.21 22.21 4.69
N LEU A 285 11.05 21.60 5.02
CA LEU A 285 10.11 22.19 5.99
C LEU A 285 10.73 22.27 7.39
N ASP A 286 11.52 21.27 7.79
CA ASP A 286 12.30 21.32 9.03
C ASP A 286 13.35 22.45 8.99
N GLY A 287 14.05 22.62 7.86
CA GLY A 287 14.99 23.74 7.65
C GLY A 287 14.30 25.12 7.70
N LEU A 288 13.11 25.26 7.08
CA LEU A 288 12.31 26.48 7.16
C LEU A 288 11.86 26.78 8.59
N THR A 289 11.52 25.76 9.37
CA THR A 289 11.21 25.91 10.80
C THR A 289 12.42 26.44 11.58
N ASN A 290 13.62 25.99 11.22
CA ASN A 290 14.90 26.45 11.80
C ASN A 290 15.37 27.79 11.22
N SER A 291 14.58 28.41 10.34
CA SER A 291 14.92 29.69 9.69
C SER A 291 16.11 29.64 8.74
N ASP A 292 16.33 28.50 8.08
CA ASP A 292 17.36 28.39 7.06
C ASP A 292 17.09 29.36 5.90
N ARG A 293 18.17 29.90 5.33
CA ARG A 293 18.12 30.71 4.10
C ARG A 293 18.08 29.80 2.87
N ILE A 294 17.77 30.36 1.69
CA ILE A 294 17.74 29.61 0.42
C ILE A 294 19.02 28.80 0.19
N LYS A 295 20.18 29.37 0.49
CA LYS A 295 21.47 28.66 0.36
C LYS A 295 21.52 27.41 1.23
N GLY A 296 21.11 27.50 2.51
CA GLY A 296 21.06 26.33 3.41
C GLY A 296 20.03 25.28 2.95
N LEU A 297 18.88 25.70 2.43
CA LEU A 297 17.91 24.79 1.84
C LEU A 297 18.46 24.09 0.59
N GLN A 298 19.23 24.82 -0.26
CA GLN A 298 19.90 24.22 -1.43
C GLN A 298 20.99 23.23 -1.02
N GLU A 299 21.75 23.52 0.02
CA GLU A 299 22.76 22.61 0.58
C GLU A 299 22.08 21.32 1.05
N ARG A 300 20.95 21.38 1.76
CA ARG A 300 20.15 20.19 2.15
C ARG A 300 19.76 19.32 0.96
N VAL A 301 19.29 19.94 -0.14
CA VAL A 301 18.94 19.21 -1.37
C VAL A 301 20.17 18.55 -1.98
N ASN A 302 21.28 19.28 -2.09
CA ASN A 302 22.52 18.79 -2.70
C ASN A 302 23.16 17.65 -1.88
N GLU A 303 23.05 17.69 -0.56
CA GLU A 303 23.54 16.66 0.35
C GLU A 303 22.64 15.41 0.38
N THR A 304 21.39 15.52 -0.12
CA THR A 304 20.45 14.40 -0.14
C THR A 304 20.81 13.41 -1.25
N PRO A 305 21.11 12.16 -0.93
CA PRO A 305 21.38 11.14 -1.92
C PRO A 305 20.17 10.95 -2.88
N LYS A 306 20.46 10.80 -4.17
CA LYS A 306 19.43 10.59 -5.21
C LYS A 306 18.90 9.17 -5.21
N ASP A 307 19.74 8.18 -4.86
CA ASP A 307 19.30 6.81 -4.67
C ASP A 307 18.57 6.67 -3.32
N LEU A 308 17.39 6.02 -3.33
CA LEU A 308 16.58 5.86 -2.13
C LEU A 308 17.25 5.02 -1.04
N LYS A 309 18.05 4.01 -1.40
CA LYS A 309 18.76 3.17 -0.40
C LYS A 309 19.81 3.99 0.33
N ASP A 310 20.60 4.76 -0.42
CA ASP A 310 21.61 5.66 0.15
C ASP A 310 20.94 6.75 0.98
N TYR A 311 19.78 7.23 0.56
CA TYR A 311 19.02 8.22 1.33
C TYR A 311 18.49 7.61 2.64
N PHE A 312 17.89 6.44 2.62
CA PHE A 312 17.46 5.78 3.87
C PHE A 312 18.66 5.51 4.80
N LYS A 313 19.79 5.10 4.23
CA LYS A 313 21.03 4.95 4.97
C LYS A 313 21.44 6.26 5.65
N SER A 314 21.46 7.37 4.92
CA SER A 314 21.81 8.69 5.48
C SER A 314 20.84 9.14 6.58
N ILE A 315 19.53 8.92 6.38
CA ILE A 315 18.49 9.21 7.38
C ILE A 315 18.76 8.44 8.67
N LEU A 316 19.03 7.13 8.58
CA LEU A 316 19.30 6.31 9.77
C LEU A 316 20.60 6.71 10.46
N PHE A 317 21.67 6.98 9.71
CA PHE A 317 22.93 7.43 10.28
C PHE A 317 22.83 8.79 10.99
N SER A 318 21.82 9.62 10.66
CA SER A 318 21.54 10.87 11.38
C SER A 318 20.93 10.65 12.77
N THR A 319 20.68 9.38 13.17
CA THR A 319 20.18 9.04 14.50
C THR A 319 21.26 9.27 15.54
N GLU A 320 20.93 10.10 16.55
CA GLU A 320 21.83 10.38 17.67
C GLU A 320 22.20 9.08 18.40
N ASN A 321 23.45 8.96 18.83
CA ASN A 321 23.94 7.73 19.46
C ASN A 321 23.06 7.24 20.62
N ARG A 322 22.52 8.16 21.42
CA ARG A 322 21.62 7.85 22.56
C ARG A 322 20.30 7.18 22.17
N TYR A 323 19.87 7.29 20.91
CA TYR A 323 18.62 6.71 20.42
C TYR A 323 18.83 5.47 19.55
N ARG A 324 20.07 5.11 19.23
CA ARG A 324 20.35 4.01 18.28
C ARG A 324 19.79 2.67 18.75
N THR A 325 19.93 2.36 20.04
CA THR A 325 19.41 1.11 20.60
C THR A 325 17.89 1.02 20.48
N GLN A 326 17.18 2.08 20.88
CA GLN A 326 15.71 2.13 20.75
C GLN A 326 15.28 2.09 19.27
N THR A 327 15.99 2.82 18.41
CA THR A 327 15.76 2.80 16.96
C THR A 327 15.91 1.39 16.39
N ALA A 328 16.98 0.67 16.76
CA ALA A 328 17.18 -0.71 16.33
C ALA A 328 16.05 -1.64 16.82
N ARG A 329 15.64 -1.50 18.08
CA ARG A 329 14.53 -2.29 18.65
C ARG A 329 13.23 -2.11 17.88
N ILE A 330 12.79 -0.87 17.63
CA ILE A 330 11.53 -0.62 16.93
C ILE A 330 11.58 -1.10 15.47
N PHE A 331 12.70 -0.93 14.77
CA PHE A 331 12.82 -1.43 13.39
C PHE A 331 12.90 -2.96 13.34
N LYS A 332 13.63 -3.60 14.23
CA LYS A 332 13.65 -5.07 14.32
C LYS A 332 12.25 -5.64 14.59
N VAL A 333 11.48 -4.98 15.44
CA VAL A 333 10.08 -5.35 15.67
C VAL A 333 9.27 -5.16 14.39
N ALA A 334 9.30 -3.99 13.75
CA ALA A 334 8.52 -3.69 12.56
C ALA A 334 8.87 -4.62 11.36
N ILE A 335 10.14 -5.03 11.20
CA ILE A 335 10.58 -5.89 10.11
C ILE A 335 10.09 -7.34 10.29
N ASN A 336 10.16 -7.85 11.54
CA ASN A 336 9.99 -9.28 11.83
C ASN A 336 8.57 -9.64 12.28
N THR A 337 7.72 -8.67 12.62
CA THR A 337 6.32 -8.94 12.92
C THR A 337 5.56 -9.35 11.66
N LYS A 338 4.71 -10.36 11.79
CA LYS A 338 3.84 -10.83 10.70
C LYS A 338 2.65 -9.89 10.48
N GLU A 339 2.20 -9.22 11.51
CA GLU A 339 1.09 -8.27 11.46
C GLU A 339 1.52 -6.93 12.04
N GLU A 340 0.90 -5.86 11.56
CA GLU A 340 1.10 -4.52 12.09
C GLU A 340 0.68 -4.46 13.55
N LEU A 341 1.60 -4.08 14.41
CA LEU A 341 1.32 -3.96 15.84
C LEU A 341 0.65 -2.61 16.16
N PRO A 342 -0.22 -2.59 17.18
CA PRO A 342 -0.79 -1.34 17.66
C PRO A 342 0.31 -0.44 18.25
N LEU A 343 0.11 0.87 18.15
CA LEU A 343 1.03 1.87 18.70
C LEU A 343 1.30 1.67 20.20
N MET A 344 0.32 1.15 20.96
CA MET A 344 0.50 0.80 22.36
C MET A 344 1.49 -0.32 22.61
N ALA A 345 1.66 -1.26 21.67
CA ALA A 345 2.70 -2.28 21.78
C ALA A 345 4.10 -1.64 21.68
N TYR A 346 4.28 -0.69 20.76
CA TYR A 346 5.52 0.09 20.66
C TYR A 346 5.77 0.96 21.89
N TRP A 347 4.70 1.49 22.50
CA TRP A 347 4.83 2.20 23.79
C TRP A 347 5.36 1.29 24.88
N VAL A 348 4.90 0.02 24.96
CA VAL A 348 5.45 -0.96 25.94
C VAL A 348 6.92 -1.29 25.64
N ILE A 349 7.26 -1.49 24.37
CA ILE A 349 8.65 -1.77 23.95
C ILE A 349 9.59 -0.61 24.32
N ASP A 350 9.13 0.64 24.16
CA ASP A 350 9.93 1.85 24.50
C ASP A 350 10.14 2.03 26.00
N GLN A 351 9.37 1.31 26.86
CA GLN A 351 9.63 1.31 28.33
C GLN A 351 10.92 0.56 28.68
N GLU A 352 11.49 -0.22 27.77
CA GLU A 352 12.71 -1.03 27.99
C GLU A 352 12.61 -1.94 29.22
N ASN A 353 11.41 -2.36 29.57
CA ASN A 353 11.15 -3.22 30.72
C ASN A 353 10.69 -4.61 30.29
N PRO A 354 11.59 -5.61 30.27
CA PRO A 354 11.26 -6.97 29.82
C PRO A 354 10.26 -7.70 30.72
N LYS A 355 9.92 -7.14 31.89
CA LYS A 355 8.96 -7.69 32.82
C LYS A 355 7.67 -6.87 32.91
N TYR A 356 7.45 -5.93 31.97
CA TYR A 356 6.33 -5.01 32.01
C TYR A 356 4.96 -5.75 32.06
N ILE A 357 4.80 -6.84 31.31
CA ILE A 357 3.61 -7.68 31.34
C ILE A 357 3.21 -8.16 32.76
N PHE A 358 4.17 -8.43 33.62
CA PHE A 358 3.91 -8.87 35.00
C PHE A 358 3.60 -7.72 35.94
N GLN A 359 4.04 -6.52 35.61
CA GLN A 359 3.93 -5.32 36.45
C GLN A 359 2.73 -4.44 36.08
N CYS A 360 2.31 -4.49 34.80
CA CYS A 360 1.18 -3.66 34.34
C CYS A 360 -0.13 -4.11 35.00
N PRO A 361 -0.99 -3.16 35.39
CA PRO A 361 -2.34 -3.45 35.88
C PRO A 361 -3.17 -4.21 34.83
N ALA A 362 -4.04 -5.11 35.28
CA ALA A 362 -5.01 -5.78 34.41
C ALA A 362 -6.31 -4.95 34.31
N GLU A 363 -6.15 -3.66 34.05
CA GLU A 363 -7.21 -2.66 33.96
C GLU A 363 -6.97 -1.75 32.77
N THR A 364 -8.03 -1.36 32.09
CA THR A 364 -7.94 -0.39 31.00
C THR A 364 -7.54 0.97 31.58
N PRO A 365 -6.47 1.61 31.06
CA PRO A 365 -6.11 2.96 31.48
C PRO A 365 -7.26 3.93 31.22
N THR A 366 -7.37 4.97 32.05
CA THR A 366 -8.35 6.05 31.79
C THR A 366 -8.06 6.68 30.41
N GLU A 367 -9.11 7.25 29.80
CA GLU A 367 -9.00 7.90 28.49
C GLU A 367 -7.86 8.93 28.45
N GLU A 368 -7.75 9.77 29.47
CA GLU A 368 -6.72 10.80 29.58
C GLU A 368 -5.29 10.20 29.59
N ILE A 369 -5.08 9.11 30.34
CA ILE A 369 -3.79 8.42 30.38
C ILE A 369 -3.48 7.77 29.02
N LEU A 370 -4.47 7.15 28.40
CA LEU A 370 -4.32 6.49 27.12
C LEU A 370 -3.99 7.49 26.01
N ASP A 371 -4.74 8.60 25.91
CA ASP A 371 -4.50 9.65 24.93
C ASP A 371 -3.11 10.28 25.12
N SER A 372 -2.69 10.51 26.37
CA SER A 372 -1.33 10.99 26.67
C SER A 372 -0.25 10.00 26.20
N ARG A 373 -0.42 8.70 26.45
CA ARG A 373 0.52 7.66 26.03
C ARG A 373 0.61 7.56 24.51
N LEU A 374 -0.53 7.56 23.82
CA LEU A 374 -0.61 7.49 22.37
C LEU A 374 0.05 8.71 21.73
N GLU A 375 -0.26 9.91 22.20
CA GLU A 375 0.33 11.14 21.64
C GLU A 375 1.84 11.21 21.88
N ASN A 376 2.30 10.88 23.08
CA ASN A 376 3.73 10.81 23.40
C ASN A 376 4.44 9.76 22.53
N MET A 377 3.83 8.57 22.35
CA MET A 377 4.45 7.54 21.53
C MET A 377 4.48 7.90 20.04
N LYS A 378 3.48 8.59 19.50
CA LYS A 378 3.56 9.13 18.12
C LYS A 378 4.76 10.05 17.93
N ARG A 379 4.96 10.98 18.85
CA ARG A 379 6.12 11.89 18.81
C ARG A 379 7.42 11.11 18.93
N ARG A 380 7.47 10.16 19.85
CA ARG A 380 8.63 9.30 20.10
C ARG A 380 8.96 8.44 18.87
N LEU A 381 7.96 7.81 18.27
CA LEU A 381 8.09 7.00 17.05
C LEU A 381 8.70 7.84 15.91
N LYS A 382 8.22 9.08 15.72
CA LYS A 382 8.75 10.00 14.69
C LYS A 382 10.23 10.30 14.92
N VAL A 383 10.66 10.50 16.15
CA VAL A 383 12.07 10.76 16.50
C VAL A 383 12.93 9.52 16.27
N LEU A 384 12.51 8.36 16.76
CA LEU A 384 13.26 7.11 16.69
C LEU A 384 13.33 6.55 15.28
N SER A 385 12.23 6.57 14.55
CA SER A 385 12.21 6.07 13.16
C SER A 385 12.64 7.10 12.14
N LYS A 386 12.92 8.34 12.55
CA LYS A 386 13.15 9.48 11.63
C LYS A 386 12.00 9.64 10.61
N GLY A 387 10.78 9.21 11.00
CA GLY A 387 9.58 9.20 10.18
C GLY A 387 9.60 8.17 9.05
N LEU A 388 10.36 7.11 9.16
CA LEU A 388 10.31 5.94 8.26
C LEU A 388 9.25 4.92 8.70
N LEU A 389 8.71 5.07 9.92
CA LEU A 389 7.49 4.39 10.38
C LEU A 389 6.44 5.44 10.68
N GLU A 390 5.19 5.09 10.40
CA GLU A 390 4.02 5.95 10.60
C GLU A 390 2.94 5.23 11.40
N ALA A 391 2.19 5.99 12.20
CA ALA A 391 1.02 5.51 12.92
C ALA A 391 -0.24 5.83 12.11
N SER A 392 -0.85 4.82 11.50
CA SER A 392 -2.06 4.94 10.72
C SER A 392 -3.30 4.71 11.58
N ASN A 393 -4.33 5.53 11.41
CA ASN A 393 -5.62 5.32 12.06
C ASN A 393 -6.28 4.05 11.51
N VAL A 394 -6.73 3.19 12.42
CA VAL A 394 -7.62 2.07 12.10
C VAL A 394 -9.01 2.47 12.57
N VAL A 395 -10.02 2.30 11.73
CA VAL A 395 -11.41 2.47 12.17
C VAL A 395 -11.74 1.28 13.09
N PRO A 396 -11.85 1.49 14.41
CA PRO A 396 -12.15 0.39 15.31
C PRO A 396 -13.58 -0.10 15.09
N ASP A 397 -13.78 -1.39 15.21
CA ASP A 397 -15.12 -2.01 15.14
C ASP A 397 -16.03 -1.63 16.33
N SER A 398 -15.45 -1.07 17.41
CA SER A 398 -16.16 -0.58 18.59
C SER A 398 -15.50 0.67 19.20
N VAL A 399 -16.28 1.49 19.89
CA VAL A 399 -15.81 2.72 20.56
C VAL A 399 -14.79 2.43 21.69
N ASP A 400 -14.79 1.20 22.22
CA ASP A 400 -13.94 0.78 23.35
C ASP A 400 -12.53 0.30 22.93
N ASP A 401 -12.22 0.21 21.62
CA ASP A 401 -10.95 -0.32 21.15
C ASP A 401 -9.85 0.74 20.92
N ARG A 402 -9.82 1.79 21.74
CA ARG A 402 -8.81 2.87 21.64
C ARG A 402 -7.35 2.38 21.73
N LEU A 403 -7.09 1.27 22.41
CA LEU A 403 -5.78 0.65 22.48
C LEU A 403 -5.25 0.23 21.10
N PHE A 404 -6.15 -0.04 20.15
CA PHE A 404 -5.86 -0.51 18.80
C PHE A 404 -6.12 0.56 17.73
N LEU A 405 -6.38 1.81 18.15
CA LEU A 405 -6.74 2.93 17.25
C LEU A 405 -5.67 3.22 16.20
N PHE A 406 -4.41 3.01 16.53
CA PHE A 406 -3.27 3.25 15.65
C PHE A 406 -2.47 1.98 15.45
N LYS A 407 -2.19 1.64 14.20
CA LYS A 407 -1.23 0.61 13.81
C LYS A 407 0.02 1.23 13.22
N ILE A 408 1.15 0.58 13.41
CA ILE A 408 2.44 1.05 12.91
C ILE A 408 2.79 0.30 11.64
N ASP A 409 3.06 1.05 10.58
CA ASP A 409 3.55 0.54 9.31
C ASP A 409 4.72 1.37 8.79
N PHE A 410 5.41 0.85 7.79
CA PHE A 410 6.44 1.59 7.08
C PHE A 410 5.84 2.71 6.25
N LEU A 411 6.48 3.89 6.26
CA LEU A 411 6.15 5.02 5.38
C LEU A 411 5.94 4.57 3.92
N HIS A 412 6.76 3.65 3.48
CA HIS A 412 6.69 3.05 2.16
C HIS A 412 7.38 1.68 2.15
N ARG A 413 6.89 0.75 1.31
CA ARG A 413 7.50 -0.59 1.14
C ARG A 413 9.01 -0.54 0.90
N THR A 414 9.49 0.41 0.09
CA THR A 414 10.92 0.54 -0.22
C THR A 414 11.78 0.73 1.03
N VAL A 415 11.24 1.30 2.11
CA VAL A 415 11.93 1.38 3.42
C VAL A 415 12.12 -0.01 3.99
N LYS A 416 11.08 -0.84 4.00
CA LYS A 416 11.16 -2.24 4.46
C LYS A 416 12.15 -3.04 3.61
N ASP A 417 12.06 -2.92 2.27
CA ASP A 417 12.98 -3.57 1.31
C ASP A 417 14.44 -3.20 1.64
N TYR A 418 14.72 -1.91 1.91
CA TYR A 418 16.06 -1.45 2.31
C TYR A 418 16.49 -2.03 3.65
N LEU A 419 15.64 -1.99 4.67
CA LEU A 419 15.95 -2.47 6.01
C LEU A 419 16.21 -3.99 6.06
N GLN A 420 15.70 -4.74 5.09
CA GLN A 420 15.96 -6.18 4.93
C GLN A 420 17.28 -6.49 4.21
N THR A 421 17.99 -5.48 3.68
CA THR A 421 19.30 -5.70 3.07
C THR A 421 20.36 -6.08 4.12
N PRO A 422 21.40 -6.89 3.74
CA PRO A 422 22.47 -7.29 4.67
C PRO A 422 23.16 -6.10 5.36
N ASP A 423 23.38 -4.99 4.63
CA ASP A 423 24.02 -3.78 5.16
C ASP A 423 23.18 -3.13 6.26
N ALA A 424 21.87 -2.96 6.02
CA ALA A 424 20.97 -2.37 7.00
C ALA A 424 20.78 -3.29 8.22
N GLN A 425 20.71 -4.61 8.01
CA GLN A 425 20.62 -5.58 9.09
C GLN A 425 21.89 -5.57 9.95
N SER A 426 23.09 -5.51 9.34
CA SER A 426 24.36 -5.39 10.07
C SER A 426 24.42 -4.09 10.88
N MET A 427 23.94 -2.98 10.34
CA MET A 427 23.85 -1.70 11.03
C MET A 427 22.92 -1.79 12.25
N LEU A 428 21.68 -2.28 12.07
CA LEU A 428 20.72 -2.45 13.17
C LEU A 428 21.25 -3.41 14.24
N GLN A 429 22.00 -4.46 13.85
CA GLN A 429 22.62 -5.36 14.79
C GLN A 429 23.71 -4.65 15.60
N SER A 430 24.53 -3.81 14.98
CA SER A 430 25.57 -3.05 15.69
C SER A 430 25.02 -2.02 16.69
N TRP A 431 23.76 -1.60 16.53
CA TRP A 431 23.08 -0.69 17.45
C TRP A 431 22.27 -1.39 18.53
N SER A 432 22.04 -2.70 18.37
CA SER A 432 21.28 -3.49 19.35
C SER A 432 22.13 -3.83 20.56
N ASP A 433 21.50 -3.90 21.71
CA ASP A 433 22.10 -4.50 22.89
C ASP A 433 21.97 -6.03 22.87
N ASP A 434 22.84 -6.70 23.62
CA ASP A 434 22.87 -8.17 23.72
C ASP A 434 21.65 -8.75 24.47
N THR A 435 20.85 -7.90 25.09
CA THR A 435 19.67 -8.28 25.87
C THR A 435 18.40 -8.34 25.04
N PHE A 436 18.42 -7.82 23.81
CA PHE A 436 17.25 -7.78 22.94
C PHE A 436 16.89 -9.17 22.42
N ASN A 437 15.78 -9.71 22.90
CA ASN A 437 15.16 -10.93 22.39
C ASN A 437 13.82 -10.56 21.73
N PHE A 438 13.73 -10.70 20.41
CA PHE A 438 12.58 -10.34 19.62
C PHE A 438 11.29 -11.01 20.10
N ASP A 439 11.32 -12.35 20.27
CA ASP A 439 10.14 -13.12 20.65
C ASP A 439 9.61 -12.70 22.02
N TRP A 440 10.53 -12.46 22.94
CA TRP A 440 10.17 -12.00 24.29
C TRP A 440 9.60 -10.57 24.29
N GLU A 441 10.20 -9.65 23.55
CA GLU A 441 9.72 -8.26 23.43
C GLU A 441 8.29 -8.23 22.87
N ILE A 442 7.98 -9.02 21.85
CA ILE A 442 6.64 -9.13 21.28
C ILE A 442 5.66 -9.74 22.27
N CYS A 443 6.01 -10.85 22.93
CA CYS A 443 5.17 -11.47 23.95
C CYS A 443 4.86 -10.51 25.10
N ASN A 444 5.89 -9.79 25.59
CA ASN A 444 5.76 -8.79 26.64
C ASN A 444 4.83 -7.63 26.21
N ALA A 445 5.03 -7.11 25.01
CA ALA A 445 4.26 -5.99 24.50
C ALA A 445 2.80 -6.37 24.22
N ILE A 446 2.54 -7.44 23.45
CA ILE A 446 1.18 -7.86 23.11
C ILE A 446 0.44 -8.33 24.36
N GLY A 447 1.09 -9.11 25.25
CA GLY A 447 0.50 -9.57 26.48
C GLY A 447 0.13 -8.42 27.43
N ALA A 448 0.95 -7.36 27.50
CA ALA A 448 0.63 -6.17 28.30
C ALA A 448 -0.54 -5.40 27.70
N VAL A 449 -0.59 -5.22 26.37
CA VAL A 449 -1.74 -4.59 25.70
C VAL A 449 -3.01 -5.39 25.91
N ALA A 450 -2.95 -6.73 25.80
CA ALA A 450 -4.09 -7.61 26.06
C ALA A 450 -4.60 -7.53 27.51
N LYS A 451 -3.69 -7.39 28.49
CA LYS A 451 -4.09 -7.18 29.90
C LYS A 451 -4.79 -5.84 30.14
N MET A 452 -4.44 -4.82 29.38
CA MET A 452 -5.05 -3.49 29.44
C MET A 452 -6.37 -3.40 28.65
N ALA A 453 -6.64 -4.37 27.77
CA ALA A 453 -7.87 -4.36 26.95
C ALA A 453 -9.11 -4.67 27.81
N PRO A 454 -10.28 -4.06 27.52
CA PRO A 454 -11.54 -4.38 28.17
C PRO A 454 -11.85 -5.87 28.02
N ARG A 455 -12.32 -6.53 29.08
CA ARG A 455 -12.63 -7.98 29.06
C ARG A 455 -13.69 -8.37 28.03
N GLU A 456 -14.57 -7.45 27.66
CA GLU A 456 -15.61 -7.65 26.65
C GLU A 456 -15.07 -7.75 25.22
N SER A 457 -13.88 -7.22 24.95
CA SER A 457 -13.22 -7.28 23.62
C SER A 457 -12.80 -8.70 23.21
N PHE A 458 -12.74 -9.65 24.15
CA PHE A 458 -12.32 -11.04 23.90
C PHE A 458 -13.48 -12.05 23.83
N THR A 459 -14.73 -11.62 23.96
CA THR A 459 -15.86 -12.52 23.76
C THR A 459 -16.05 -12.78 22.27
N PRO A 460 -16.05 -14.07 21.81
CA PRO A 460 -16.34 -14.36 20.42
C PRO A 460 -17.75 -13.87 20.10
N ARG A 461 -17.87 -12.92 19.17
CA ARG A 461 -19.17 -12.45 18.70
C ARG A 461 -19.96 -13.65 18.20
N LYS A 462 -21.17 -13.86 18.72
CA LYS A 462 -22.10 -14.83 18.15
C LYS A 462 -22.30 -14.46 16.68
N PRO A 463 -22.24 -15.44 15.76
CA PRO A 463 -22.54 -15.17 14.35
C PRO A 463 -24.00 -14.67 14.25
N ILE A 464 -24.15 -13.45 13.71
CA ILE A 464 -25.46 -12.92 13.26
C ILE A 464 -25.82 -13.59 11.94
#